data_ede5fadbc51854ae28bde8cfbb9e75a8
#
_entry.id   ede5fadbc51854ae28bde8cfbb9e75a8
#
_cell.length_a   1.000
_cell.length_b   1.000
_cell.length_c   1.000
_cell.angle_alpha   90.00
_cell.angle_beta   90.00
_cell.angle_gamma   90.00
#
_symmetry.space_group_name_H-M   'P 1'
#
loop_
_entity.id
_entity.type
_entity.pdbx_description
1 polymer ?
#
loop_
_entity_poly.entity_id
_entity_poly.type
_entity_poly.pdbx_seq_one_letter_code
_entity_poly.pdbx_strand_id
1 'polypeptide(L)'
;MTAATFQTTFTGREPTLAVAAGRVLTLAGAVFGLSNLFQYGVYSGLLNLHPATLGLSWPVAVTVFIVSLMRLRKAGGEAGKRTAGWSRLGILTLIGSALTLLALSIVQKDFSLMYWMTPVGMGIYAVAWATAAVKAGCGWMWAQAIGAATIAGLTVTLLGTPEQYLFYAIGLMAFAFAPGVFMILSDKA
;
A
#
# COMPACT_ATOMS: atom_id res chain seq x y z
N MET A 1 31.18 -18.00 45.74
CA MET A 1 30.95 -16.75 44.97
C MET A 1 30.17 -17.10 43.75
N THR A 2 28.84 -16.91 43.79
CA THR A 2 27.89 -17.28 42.71
C THR A 2 27.70 -16.05 41.83
N ALA A 3 28.15 -16.16 40.59
CA ALA A 3 27.93 -15.11 39.58
C ALA A 3 26.43 -15.06 39.23
N ALA A 4 25.76 -14.02 39.71
CA ALA A 4 24.39 -13.70 39.32
C ALA A 4 24.41 -13.29 37.83
N THR A 5 23.97 -14.17 36.97
CA THR A 5 23.74 -13.89 35.55
C THR A 5 22.60 -12.89 35.43
N PHE A 6 22.92 -11.64 35.15
CA PHE A 6 21.96 -10.61 34.81
C PHE A 6 21.35 -11.00 33.43
N GLN A 7 20.28 -11.79 33.47
CA GLN A 7 19.39 -11.92 32.31
C GLN A 7 18.61 -10.61 32.22
N THR A 8 19.07 -9.69 31.40
CA THR A 8 18.25 -8.61 30.88
C THR A 8 17.19 -9.22 29.97
N THR A 9 16.06 -9.60 30.58
CA THR A 9 14.85 -9.92 29.86
C THR A 9 14.39 -8.61 29.21
N PHE A 10 14.79 -8.39 27.97
CA PHE A 10 14.11 -7.46 27.09
C PHE A 10 12.69 -7.99 26.89
N THR A 11 11.78 -7.63 27.78
CA THR A 11 10.33 -7.79 27.57
C THR A 11 9.90 -6.77 26.51
N GLY A 12 10.33 -7.00 25.28
CA GLY A 12 9.79 -6.30 24.12
C GLY A 12 8.33 -6.70 24.02
N ARG A 13 7.43 -5.82 24.46
CA ARG A 13 5.98 -5.99 24.29
C ARG A 13 5.74 -6.31 22.82
N GLU A 14 5.13 -7.47 22.52
CA GLU A 14 4.79 -7.79 21.15
C GLU A 14 3.93 -6.69 20.56
N PRO A 15 4.19 -6.25 19.30
CA PRO A 15 3.41 -5.19 18.69
C PRO A 15 1.95 -5.61 18.59
N THR A 16 1.05 -4.69 18.93
CA THR A 16 -0.39 -4.94 18.76
C THR A 16 -0.74 -5.15 17.29
N LEU A 17 -1.91 -5.74 17.03
CA LEU A 17 -2.40 -5.94 15.66
C LEU A 17 -2.51 -4.60 14.91
N ALA A 18 -2.88 -3.52 15.62
CA ALA A 18 -2.97 -2.17 15.06
C ALA A 18 -1.60 -1.66 14.59
N VAL A 19 -0.56 -1.80 15.43
CA VAL A 19 0.82 -1.41 15.08
C VAL A 19 1.33 -2.23 13.90
N ALA A 20 1.10 -3.54 13.89
CA ALA A 20 1.53 -4.39 12.80
C ALA A 20 0.84 -4.01 11.48
N ALA A 21 -0.46 -3.74 11.50
CA ALA A 21 -1.23 -3.25 10.34
C ALA A 21 -0.75 -1.86 9.91
N GLY A 22 -0.52 -0.95 10.87
CA GLY A 22 0.00 0.38 10.61
C GLY A 22 1.35 0.36 9.89
N ARG A 23 2.28 -0.52 10.30
CA ARG A 23 3.58 -0.68 9.62
C ARG A 23 3.44 -1.13 8.17
N VAL A 24 2.53 -2.06 7.88
CA VAL A 24 2.28 -2.53 6.52
C VAL A 24 1.66 -1.42 5.66
N LEU A 25 0.68 -0.69 6.20
CA LEU A 25 0.04 0.44 5.51
C LEU A 25 1.04 1.56 5.22
N THR A 26 1.85 1.94 6.22
CA THR A 26 2.91 2.95 6.05
C THR A 26 3.89 2.54 4.97
N LEU A 27 4.34 1.28 4.98
CA LEU A 27 5.24 0.76 3.96
C LEU A 27 4.61 0.80 2.57
N ALA A 28 3.36 0.34 2.44
CA ALA A 28 2.64 0.33 1.17
C ALA A 28 2.43 1.75 0.63
N GLY A 29 1.95 2.67 1.48
CA GLY A 29 1.77 4.08 1.11
C GLY A 29 3.06 4.74 0.67
N ALA A 30 4.18 4.53 1.39
CA ALA A 30 5.46 5.09 1.03
C ALA A 30 5.99 4.53 -0.29
N VAL A 31 6.08 3.20 -0.42
CA VAL A 31 6.70 2.55 -1.58
C VAL A 31 5.90 2.83 -2.86
N PHE A 32 4.59 2.58 -2.83
CA PHE A 32 3.75 2.76 -4.01
C PHE A 32 3.41 4.23 -4.26
N GLY A 33 3.29 5.05 -3.21
CA GLY A 33 3.12 6.50 -3.34
C GLY A 33 4.32 7.14 -4.05
N LEU A 34 5.55 6.85 -3.60
CA LEU A 34 6.76 7.35 -4.25
C LEU A 34 6.92 6.82 -5.68
N SER A 35 6.59 5.54 -5.93
CA SER A 35 6.62 4.98 -7.27
C SER A 35 5.68 5.72 -8.23
N ASN A 36 4.47 6.07 -7.77
CA ASN A 36 3.52 6.82 -8.59
C ASN A 36 3.91 8.29 -8.76
N LEU A 37 4.51 8.93 -7.75
CA LEU A 37 5.10 10.26 -7.92
C LEU A 37 6.23 10.26 -8.95
N PHE A 38 7.06 9.23 -8.95
CA PHE A 38 8.08 9.03 -9.97
C PHE A 38 7.46 8.90 -11.38
N GLN A 39 6.39 8.08 -11.52
CA GLN A 39 5.68 7.93 -12.79
C GLN A 39 5.08 9.26 -13.25
N TYR A 40 4.45 10.01 -12.34
CA TYR A 40 3.98 11.36 -12.63
C TYR A 40 5.10 12.25 -13.13
N GLY A 41 6.25 12.26 -12.43
CA GLY A 41 7.40 13.09 -12.81
C GLY A 41 7.93 12.79 -14.20
N VAL A 42 7.96 11.50 -14.60
CA VAL A 42 8.40 11.09 -15.94
C VAL A 42 7.35 11.42 -17.00
N TYR A 43 6.07 11.09 -16.76
CA TYR A 43 4.99 11.34 -17.73
C TYR A 43 4.70 12.81 -17.95
N SER A 44 4.82 13.65 -16.92
CA SER A 44 4.63 15.11 -17.02
C SER A 44 5.84 15.85 -17.61
N GLY A 45 6.96 15.16 -17.82
CA GLY A 45 8.20 15.77 -18.29
C GLY A 45 9.00 16.54 -17.23
N LEU A 46 8.55 16.52 -15.95
CA LEU A 46 9.30 17.12 -14.84
C LEU A 46 10.63 16.41 -14.59
N LEU A 47 10.67 15.11 -14.82
CA LEU A 47 11.88 14.31 -14.82
C LEU A 47 12.22 14.00 -16.28
N ASN A 48 13.34 14.55 -16.74
CA ASN A 48 13.82 14.33 -18.11
C ASN A 48 14.47 12.93 -18.23
N LEU A 49 13.65 11.87 -18.08
CA LEU A 49 14.07 10.49 -18.15
C LEU A 49 13.39 9.77 -19.33
N HIS A 50 14.08 8.76 -19.86
CA HIS A 50 13.52 7.96 -20.94
C HIS A 50 12.29 7.19 -20.46
N PRO A 51 11.16 7.15 -21.22
CA PRO A 51 9.92 6.45 -20.83
C PRO A 51 10.09 4.96 -20.46
N ALA A 52 11.14 4.30 -20.96
CA ALA A 52 11.45 2.92 -20.57
C ALA A 52 11.72 2.74 -19.06
N THR A 53 12.11 3.82 -18.33
CA THR A 53 12.30 3.79 -16.87
C THR A 53 11.00 3.49 -16.12
N LEU A 54 9.84 3.81 -16.71
CA LEU A 54 8.53 3.51 -16.14
C LEU A 54 8.30 2.00 -16.00
N GLY A 55 8.76 1.21 -16.98
CA GLY A 55 8.69 -0.25 -16.94
C GLY A 55 9.45 -0.88 -15.77
N LEU A 56 10.50 -0.21 -15.26
CA LEU A 56 11.30 -0.67 -14.12
C LEU A 56 10.73 -0.24 -12.77
N SER A 57 9.97 0.84 -12.71
CA SER A 57 9.47 1.41 -11.45
C SER A 57 8.60 0.42 -10.66
N TRP A 58 7.71 -0.29 -11.35
CA TRP A 58 6.81 -1.28 -10.74
C TRP A 58 7.52 -2.51 -10.18
N PRO A 59 8.35 -3.24 -10.94
CA PRO A 59 9.12 -4.37 -10.40
C PRO A 59 9.98 -3.98 -9.20
N VAL A 60 10.61 -2.81 -9.23
CA VAL A 60 11.42 -2.30 -8.12
C VAL A 60 10.53 -2.04 -6.89
N ALA A 61 9.42 -1.31 -7.04
CA ALA A 61 8.50 -1.03 -5.93
C ALA A 61 7.94 -2.32 -5.32
N VAL A 62 7.48 -3.25 -6.14
CA VAL A 62 6.96 -4.55 -5.68
C VAL A 62 8.03 -5.35 -4.94
N THR A 63 9.26 -5.40 -5.46
CA THR A 63 10.38 -6.10 -4.82
C THR A 63 10.70 -5.49 -3.46
N VAL A 64 10.86 -4.16 -3.39
CA VAL A 64 11.12 -3.43 -2.13
C VAL A 64 10.00 -3.70 -1.13
N PHE A 65 8.75 -3.64 -1.57
CA PHE A 65 7.59 -3.91 -0.71
C PHE A 65 7.59 -5.34 -0.17
N ILE A 66 7.76 -6.35 -1.03
CA ILE A 66 7.74 -7.76 -0.61
C ILE A 66 8.89 -8.06 0.36
N VAL A 67 10.12 -7.63 0.05
CA VAL A 67 11.29 -7.86 0.93
C VAL A 67 11.07 -7.20 2.29
N SER A 68 10.59 -5.96 2.31
CA SER A 68 10.31 -5.25 3.56
C SER A 68 9.16 -5.87 4.34
N LEU A 69 8.10 -6.31 3.66
CA LEU A 69 6.98 -7.03 4.27
C LEU A 69 7.44 -8.35 4.93
N MET A 70 8.33 -9.10 4.26
CA MET A 70 8.89 -10.33 4.83
C MET A 70 9.71 -10.06 6.10
N ARG A 71 10.47 -8.96 6.14
CA ARG A 71 11.20 -8.51 7.34
C ARG A 71 10.23 -8.13 8.48
N LEU A 72 9.18 -7.35 8.17
CA LEU A 72 8.16 -6.97 9.15
C LEU A 72 7.42 -8.18 9.74
N ARG A 73 7.13 -9.20 8.91
CA ARG A 73 6.53 -10.46 9.37
C ARG A 73 7.40 -11.19 10.37
N LYS A 74 8.71 -11.29 10.11
CA LYS A 74 9.66 -11.96 11.03
C LYS A 74 9.77 -11.22 12.35
N ALA A 75 9.72 -9.89 12.35
CA ALA A 75 9.84 -9.06 13.54
C ALA A 75 8.54 -8.90 14.33
N GLY A 76 7.39 -9.24 13.76
CA GLY A 76 6.06 -8.90 14.32
C GLY A 76 5.36 -10.00 15.13
N GLY A 77 6.00 -11.15 15.40
CA GLY A 77 5.39 -12.25 16.17
C GLY A 77 4.04 -12.72 15.60
N GLU A 78 3.10 -13.11 16.47
CA GLU A 78 1.76 -13.57 16.07
C GLU A 78 0.89 -12.45 15.45
N ALA A 79 1.00 -11.21 15.94
CA ALA A 79 0.31 -10.06 15.36
C ALA A 79 0.78 -9.80 13.91
N GLY A 80 2.09 -9.91 13.67
CA GLY A 80 2.66 -9.81 12.34
C GLY A 80 2.17 -10.89 11.39
N LYS A 81 1.99 -12.13 11.87
CA LYS A 81 1.45 -13.24 11.07
C LYS A 81 -0.02 -13.00 10.67
N ARG A 82 -0.86 -12.56 11.61
CA ARG A 82 -2.28 -12.24 11.35
C ARG A 82 -2.45 -11.09 10.37
N THR A 83 -1.71 -10.00 10.56
CA THR A 83 -1.72 -8.84 9.64
C THR A 83 -1.25 -9.25 8.25
N ALA A 84 -0.22 -10.12 8.18
CA ALA A 84 0.26 -10.63 6.90
C ALA A 84 -0.78 -11.48 6.16
N GLY A 85 -1.68 -12.17 6.86
CA GLY A 85 -2.79 -12.90 6.24
C GLY A 85 -3.74 -11.97 5.48
N TRP A 86 -4.17 -10.88 6.10
CA TRP A 86 -5.03 -9.86 5.48
C TRP A 86 -4.32 -9.09 4.36
N SER A 87 -3.08 -8.67 4.60
CA SER A 87 -2.26 -8.02 3.58
C SER A 87 -2.04 -8.90 2.36
N ARG A 88 -1.89 -10.22 2.57
CA ARG A 88 -1.74 -11.20 1.50
C ARG A 88 -2.95 -11.21 0.56
N LEU A 89 -4.17 -11.16 1.10
CA LEU A 89 -5.37 -11.10 0.28
C LEU A 89 -5.39 -9.85 -0.59
N GLY A 90 -5.14 -8.68 0.00
CA GLY A 90 -5.06 -7.42 -0.75
C GLY A 90 -3.99 -7.43 -1.83
N ILE A 91 -2.80 -7.96 -1.52
CA ILE A 91 -1.70 -8.09 -2.48
C ILE A 91 -2.06 -9.05 -3.62
N LEU A 92 -2.64 -10.21 -3.30
CA LEU A 92 -3.06 -11.18 -4.32
C LEU A 92 -4.16 -10.61 -5.22
N THR A 93 -5.09 -9.84 -4.66
CA THR A 93 -6.11 -9.15 -5.45
C THR A 93 -5.48 -8.13 -6.39
N LEU A 94 -4.53 -7.31 -5.92
CA LEU A 94 -3.80 -6.36 -6.76
C LEU A 94 -3.00 -7.05 -7.87
N ILE A 95 -2.26 -8.11 -7.54
CA ILE A 95 -1.50 -8.87 -8.52
C ILE A 95 -2.44 -9.53 -9.54
N GLY A 96 -3.53 -10.14 -9.07
CA GLY A 96 -4.54 -10.74 -9.94
C GLY A 96 -5.15 -9.72 -10.91
N SER A 97 -5.52 -8.54 -10.40
CA SER A 97 -6.02 -7.44 -11.24
C SER A 97 -4.99 -6.99 -12.27
N ALA A 98 -3.72 -6.84 -11.86
CA ALA A 98 -2.65 -6.45 -12.77
C ALA A 98 -2.42 -7.48 -13.88
N LEU A 99 -2.38 -8.77 -13.53
CA LEU A 99 -2.21 -9.85 -14.51
C LEU A 99 -3.42 -9.95 -15.45
N THR A 100 -4.63 -9.76 -14.94
CA THR A 100 -5.85 -9.75 -15.76
C THR A 100 -5.82 -8.59 -16.75
N LEU A 101 -5.53 -7.36 -16.31
CA LEU A 101 -5.42 -6.20 -17.18
C LEU A 101 -4.30 -6.37 -18.21
N LEU A 102 -3.15 -6.91 -17.80
CA LEU A 102 -2.04 -7.20 -18.71
C LEU A 102 -2.44 -8.23 -19.78
N ALA A 103 -3.07 -9.33 -19.38
CA ALA A 103 -3.53 -10.35 -20.32
C ALA A 103 -4.53 -9.77 -21.32
N LEU A 104 -5.50 -8.99 -20.84
CA LEU A 104 -6.47 -8.29 -21.72
C LEU A 104 -5.77 -7.30 -22.65
N SER A 105 -4.78 -6.54 -22.15
CA SER A 105 -3.99 -5.60 -22.95
C SER A 105 -3.26 -6.29 -24.11
N ILE A 106 -2.70 -7.47 -23.84
CA ILE A 106 -2.00 -8.27 -24.86
C ILE A 106 -2.98 -8.81 -25.90
N VAL A 107 -4.12 -9.36 -25.44
CA VAL A 107 -5.14 -9.93 -26.36
C VAL A 107 -5.75 -8.85 -27.23
N GLN A 108 -6.06 -7.70 -26.67
CA GLN A 108 -6.69 -6.58 -27.40
C GLN A 108 -5.65 -5.70 -28.12
N LYS A 109 -4.35 -5.94 -27.89
CA LYS A 109 -3.24 -5.09 -28.38
C LYS A 109 -3.39 -3.63 -27.97
N ASP A 110 -4.01 -3.39 -26.81
CA ASP A 110 -4.27 -2.07 -26.26
C ASP A 110 -3.75 -1.97 -24.81
N PHE A 111 -2.57 -1.38 -24.64
CA PHE A 111 -1.95 -1.18 -23.34
C PHE A 111 -2.57 -0.02 -22.54
N SER A 112 -3.52 0.72 -23.10
CA SER A 112 -4.27 1.75 -22.36
C SER A 112 -5.08 1.14 -21.20
N LEU A 113 -5.46 -0.15 -21.32
CA LEU A 113 -6.12 -0.88 -20.25
C LEU A 113 -5.30 -0.92 -18.93
N MET A 114 -3.97 -0.81 -19.02
CA MET A 114 -3.13 -0.76 -17.83
C MET A 114 -3.33 0.51 -16.98
N TYR A 115 -3.86 1.57 -17.57
CA TYR A 115 -4.21 2.79 -16.80
C TYR A 115 -5.28 2.52 -15.74
N TRP A 116 -6.11 1.48 -15.94
CA TRP A 116 -7.11 1.08 -14.94
C TRP A 116 -6.52 0.55 -13.63
N MET A 117 -5.23 0.27 -13.59
CA MET A 117 -4.57 -0.17 -12.34
C MET A 117 -4.70 0.85 -11.20
N THR A 118 -4.70 2.15 -11.49
CA THR A 118 -4.80 3.18 -10.45
C THR A 118 -6.19 3.25 -9.81
N PRO A 119 -7.31 3.34 -10.57
CA PRO A 119 -8.64 3.30 -9.95
C PRO A 119 -8.93 1.96 -9.28
N VAL A 120 -8.51 0.84 -9.87
CA VAL A 120 -8.67 -0.50 -9.28
C VAL A 120 -7.91 -0.59 -7.95
N GLY A 121 -6.66 -0.12 -7.92
CA GLY A 121 -5.85 -0.11 -6.70
C GLY A 121 -6.50 0.68 -5.57
N MET A 122 -6.98 1.91 -5.84
CA MET A 122 -7.69 2.70 -4.84
C MET A 122 -9.04 2.10 -4.45
N GLY A 123 -9.75 1.47 -5.39
CA GLY A 123 -10.98 0.73 -5.10
C GLY A 123 -10.74 -0.43 -4.12
N ILE A 124 -9.64 -1.16 -4.28
CA ILE A 124 -9.24 -2.22 -3.32
C ILE A 124 -8.99 -1.63 -1.93
N TYR A 125 -8.31 -0.47 -1.81
CA TYR A 125 -8.14 0.22 -0.53
C TYR A 125 -9.48 0.66 0.07
N ALA A 126 -10.40 1.19 -0.74
CA ALA A 126 -11.74 1.57 -0.28
C ALA A 126 -12.50 0.38 0.31
N VAL A 127 -12.51 -0.76 -0.38
CA VAL A 127 -13.14 -2.00 0.10
C VAL A 127 -12.46 -2.53 1.37
N ALA A 128 -11.13 -2.47 1.42
CA ALA A 128 -10.36 -2.90 2.60
C ALA A 128 -10.72 -2.06 3.83
N TRP A 129 -10.77 -0.72 3.69
CA TRP A 129 -11.16 0.19 4.76
C TRP A 129 -12.63 0.03 5.18
N ALA A 130 -13.56 -0.14 4.22
CA ALA A 130 -14.96 -0.41 4.52
C ALA A 130 -15.12 -1.72 5.31
N THR A 131 -14.40 -2.77 4.90
CA THR A 131 -14.39 -4.06 5.62
C THR A 131 -13.82 -3.92 7.03
N ALA A 132 -12.76 -3.14 7.20
CA ALA A 132 -12.18 -2.85 8.52
C ALA A 132 -13.16 -2.06 9.39
N ALA A 133 -13.83 -1.03 8.82
CA ALA A 133 -14.82 -0.22 9.52
C ALA A 133 -16.00 -1.05 10.06
N VAL A 134 -16.52 -1.96 9.24
CA VAL A 134 -17.60 -2.87 9.66
C VAL A 134 -17.14 -3.78 10.80
N LYS A 135 -15.94 -4.37 10.70
CA LYS A 135 -15.43 -5.32 11.70
C LYS A 135 -15.02 -4.65 13.01
N ALA A 136 -14.45 -3.45 12.95
CA ALA A 136 -13.97 -2.73 14.12
C ALA A 136 -15.03 -1.82 14.76
N GLY A 137 -16.13 -1.52 14.06
CA GLY A 137 -17.13 -0.55 14.50
C GLY A 137 -16.60 0.89 14.60
N CYS A 138 -15.51 1.22 13.89
CA CYS A 138 -14.81 2.49 13.99
C CYS A 138 -15.21 3.47 12.88
N GLY A 139 -15.85 4.59 13.25
CA GLY A 139 -16.35 5.59 12.29
C GLY A 139 -15.27 6.25 11.42
N TRP A 140 -14.06 6.51 11.93
CA TRP A 140 -12.98 7.12 11.16
C TRP A 140 -12.50 6.25 9.98
N MET A 141 -12.65 4.92 10.08
CA MET A 141 -12.30 4.02 8.98
C MET A 141 -13.26 4.15 7.79
N TRP A 142 -14.52 4.55 8.04
CA TRP A 142 -15.46 4.89 6.96
C TRP A 142 -15.02 6.14 6.19
N ALA A 143 -14.48 7.15 6.89
CA ALA A 143 -13.92 8.33 6.21
C ALA A 143 -12.77 7.93 5.27
N GLN A 144 -11.91 7.00 5.69
CA GLN A 144 -10.85 6.46 4.84
C GLN A 144 -11.42 5.70 3.62
N ALA A 145 -12.45 4.88 3.83
CA ALA A 145 -13.10 4.13 2.76
C ALA A 145 -13.72 5.07 1.70
N ILE A 146 -14.47 6.06 2.15
CA ILE A 146 -15.12 7.05 1.28
C ILE A 146 -14.06 7.88 0.54
N GLY A 147 -13.04 8.37 1.25
CA GLY A 147 -11.95 9.13 0.63
C GLY A 147 -11.19 8.35 -0.43
N ALA A 148 -10.86 7.08 -0.15
CA ALA A 148 -10.22 6.20 -1.13
C ALA A 148 -11.14 5.95 -2.35
N ALA A 149 -12.45 5.73 -2.14
CA ALA A 149 -13.41 5.58 -3.22
C ALA A 149 -13.53 6.84 -4.08
N THR A 150 -13.50 8.03 -3.45
CA THR A 150 -13.50 9.32 -4.16
C THR A 150 -12.25 9.46 -5.05
N ILE A 151 -11.07 9.13 -4.54
CA ILE A 151 -9.84 9.15 -5.36
C ILE A 151 -9.92 8.11 -6.47
N ALA A 152 -10.47 6.91 -6.22
CA ALA A 152 -10.68 5.93 -7.28
C ALA A 152 -11.54 6.49 -8.41
N GLY A 153 -12.67 7.14 -8.08
CA GLY A 153 -13.53 7.81 -9.05
C GLY A 153 -12.81 8.93 -9.80
N LEU A 154 -12.05 9.77 -9.09
CA LEU A 154 -11.29 10.86 -9.70
C LEU A 154 -10.21 10.31 -10.68
N THR A 155 -9.50 9.24 -10.31
CA THR A 155 -8.51 8.64 -11.22
C THR A 155 -9.14 8.04 -12.48
N VAL A 156 -10.42 7.64 -12.45
CA VAL A 156 -11.16 7.23 -13.67
C VAL A 156 -11.33 8.41 -14.62
N THR A 157 -11.64 9.61 -14.12
CA THR A 157 -11.81 10.80 -14.99
C THR A 157 -10.49 11.29 -15.59
N LEU A 158 -9.36 10.89 -15.01
CA LEU A 158 -8.01 11.28 -15.41
C LEU A 158 -7.26 10.16 -16.16
N LEU A 159 -7.97 9.12 -16.61
CA LEU A 159 -7.33 7.97 -17.27
C LEU A 159 -6.46 8.42 -18.45
N GLY A 160 -5.23 7.93 -18.46
CA GLY A 160 -4.26 8.21 -19.52
C GLY A 160 -3.55 9.56 -19.43
N THR A 161 -3.84 10.37 -18.41
CA THR A 161 -3.12 11.62 -18.14
C THR A 161 -2.03 11.45 -17.07
N PRO A 162 -0.99 12.28 -17.04
CA PRO A 162 0.01 12.25 -15.95
C PRO A 162 -0.62 12.45 -14.57
N GLU A 163 -1.63 13.31 -14.46
CA GLU A 163 -2.31 13.67 -13.21
C GLU A 163 -2.94 12.45 -12.53
N GLN A 164 -3.31 11.43 -13.29
CA GLN A 164 -3.79 10.15 -12.77
C GLN A 164 -2.84 9.57 -11.71
N TYR A 165 -1.54 9.59 -11.99
CA TYR A 165 -0.51 9.05 -11.08
C TYR A 165 -0.29 9.97 -9.88
N LEU A 166 -0.41 11.29 -10.07
CA LEU A 166 -0.32 12.25 -8.96
C LEU A 166 -1.46 12.04 -7.97
N PHE A 167 -2.71 12.00 -8.44
CA PHE A 167 -3.86 11.80 -7.57
C PHE A 167 -3.85 10.43 -6.90
N TYR A 168 -3.39 9.40 -7.60
CA TYR A 168 -3.21 8.09 -6.99
C TYR A 168 -2.13 8.11 -5.89
N ALA A 169 -1.01 8.79 -6.10
CA ALA A 169 0.02 8.96 -5.09
C ALA A 169 -0.49 9.73 -3.87
N ILE A 170 -1.22 10.84 -4.07
CA ILE A 170 -1.88 11.59 -2.99
C ILE A 170 -2.83 10.68 -2.22
N GLY A 171 -3.64 9.88 -2.91
CA GLY A 171 -4.53 8.90 -2.29
C GLY A 171 -3.80 7.87 -1.43
N LEU A 172 -2.68 7.32 -1.91
CA LEU A 172 -1.86 6.39 -1.14
C LEU A 172 -1.23 7.05 0.09
N MET A 173 -0.79 8.30 -0.02
CA MET A 173 -0.28 9.06 1.13
C MET A 173 -1.38 9.35 2.15
N ALA A 174 -2.56 9.75 1.72
CA ALA A 174 -3.68 10.10 2.59
C ALA A 174 -4.37 8.88 3.21
N PHE A 175 -4.54 7.78 2.45
CA PHE A 175 -5.39 6.64 2.86
C PHE A 175 -4.63 5.35 3.15
N ALA A 176 -3.30 5.34 3.00
CA ALA A 176 -2.44 4.24 3.44
C ALA A 176 -1.33 4.74 4.36
N PHE A 177 -0.48 5.68 3.91
CA PHE A 177 0.66 6.14 4.69
C PHE A 177 0.25 6.86 5.98
N ALA A 178 -0.55 7.91 5.89
CA ALA A 178 -0.96 8.71 7.04
C ALA A 178 -1.73 7.90 8.11
N PRO A 179 -2.77 7.11 7.78
CA PRO A 179 -3.43 6.27 8.77
C PRO A 179 -2.52 5.17 9.31
N GLY A 180 -1.58 4.65 8.50
CA GLY A 180 -0.58 3.71 8.99
C GLY A 180 0.32 4.29 10.07
N VAL A 181 0.82 5.50 9.85
CA VAL A 181 1.61 6.25 10.86
C VAL A 181 0.77 6.54 12.10
N PHE A 182 -0.48 7.00 11.92
CA PHE A 182 -1.40 7.25 13.03
C PHE A 182 -1.61 6.01 13.91
N MET A 183 -1.85 4.84 13.31
CA MET A 183 -2.02 3.57 14.03
C MET A 183 -0.76 3.17 14.82
N ILE A 184 0.44 3.45 14.30
CA ILE A 184 1.70 3.16 14.99
C ILE A 184 1.90 4.10 16.21
N LEU A 185 1.52 5.37 16.06
CA LEU A 185 1.72 6.38 17.11
C LEU A 185 0.67 6.26 18.20
N SER A 186 -0.58 5.95 17.88
CA SER A 186 -1.69 5.83 18.84
C SER A 186 -1.51 4.70 19.85
N ASP A 187 -0.73 3.66 19.54
CA ASP A 187 -0.46 2.54 20.45
C ASP A 187 0.66 2.88 21.48
N LYS A 188 1.34 4.02 21.31
CA LYS A 188 2.39 4.49 22.22
C LYS A 188 1.89 5.50 23.25
N ALA A 189 0.67 6.00 23.08
CA ALA A 189 0.03 6.94 24.00
C ALA A 189 -0.86 6.19 25.00
#